data_d9db40828155833f02ba07e0101cf7d1
#
_entry.id   d9db40828155833f02ba07e0101cf7d1
#
_cell.length_a   1.000
_cell.length_b   1.000
_cell.length_c   1.000
_cell.angle_alpha   90.00
_cell.angle_beta   90.00
_cell.angle_gamma   90.00
#
_symmetry.space_group_name_H-M   'P 1'
#
loop_
_entity.id
_entity.type
_entity.pdbx_description
1 polymer ?
#
loop_
_entity_poly.entity_id
_entity_poly.type
_entity_poly.pdbx_seq_one_letter_code
_entity_poly.pdbx_strand_id
1 'polypeptide(L)'
;MPHSYVSQFLRRIFVVFACLTPLSLPACGDEKGTLQPYNAAIGESSVSGISSGGFMAVQFGTAWSSIIKGFGVVAGGPFYCAQATGSDFWNGYAAPILRATGPCMKGPAPDGQLFIDKADEKAASGEIDATSNLRHQKIYIFHGFNDSVVAQSVTDATAQFYRHYLGQEGAGNLFYQTSLGAGHAQVLPYDKRFGGLNACDLNQSPYINECGYDQAGVILQHIYGALNPPNYGKPTGTLKSFSQGRYTGSDEPASLSMGDTGYVFVPKECEPEQGAACRVHMALHGCTQDVGDIGKLYIDDSGYNAWADTNRIIVLYPQTVSRPLLGLPPQNPQACWDWWSYITHDDNYVTKSGRQIKALKAMLDALTAGGKEGSQSADAAVTPGRVIVIDISDMAADLAWTSVARAENYSVSRAEAGGDFTPIGKLSGLSFADNGLKPSTSYRWRVMATVGGSEGGASLEATAKTPVKHKPCENPGSCPLARPDN
;
A
#
# COMPACT_ATOMS: atom_id res chain seq x y z
N MET A 1 -92.91 -27.51 -0.58
CA MET A 1 -93.98 -26.66 -1.19
C MET A 1 -93.64 -25.21 -0.99
N PRO A 2 -93.95 -24.36 -1.89
CA PRO A 2 -93.56 -24.35 -3.34
C PRO A 2 -92.99 -22.97 -3.79
N HIS A 3 -92.62 -22.97 -5.07
CA HIS A 3 -92.67 -21.91 -6.08
C HIS A 3 -91.54 -20.84 -6.05
N SER A 4 -90.64 -20.92 -7.00
CA SER A 4 -90.67 -20.42 -8.39
C SER A 4 -90.92 -18.92 -8.48
N TYR A 5 -89.96 -18.23 -9.11
CA TYR A 5 -90.20 -17.52 -10.36
C TYR A 5 -88.85 -17.08 -11.05
N VAL A 6 -88.76 -17.45 -12.28
CA VAL A 6 -87.78 -17.03 -13.32
C VAL A 6 -88.13 -15.61 -13.78
N SER A 7 -87.18 -14.75 -13.98
CA SER A 7 -87.27 -13.77 -15.08
C SER A 7 -85.90 -13.22 -15.48
N GLN A 8 -85.60 -13.34 -16.74
CA GLN A 8 -84.56 -12.80 -17.54
C GLN A 8 -84.42 -11.27 -17.42
N PHE A 9 -83.20 -10.78 -17.47
CA PHE A 9 -82.87 -9.64 -18.35
C PHE A 9 -81.38 -9.63 -18.74
N LEU A 10 -81.16 -9.83 -20.00
CA LEU A 10 -79.92 -9.55 -20.71
C LEU A 10 -79.55 -8.06 -20.57
N ARG A 11 -78.26 -7.68 -20.34
CA ARG A 11 -77.44 -6.84 -21.21
C ARG A 11 -76.24 -6.24 -20.54
N ARG A 12 -75.16 -6.34 -21.31
CA ARG A 12 -73.95 -5.52 -21.38
C ARG A 12 -72.79 -6.01 -20.52
N ILE A 13 -71.94 -6.81 -21.22
CA ILE A 13 -70.51 -7.02 -21.00
C ILE A 13 -69.80 -5.65 -21.14
N PHE A 14 -69.26 -5.14 -20.04
CA PHE A 14 -68.16 -4.21 -20.04
C PHE A 14 -66.91 -4.95 -19.62
N VAL A 15 -66.07 -5.28 -20.57
CA VAL A 15 -64.71 -5.77 -20.33
C VAL A 15 -63.87 -4.57 -19.86
N VAL A 16 -63.68 -4.48 -18.53
CA VAL A 16 -62.67 -3.60 -18.00
C VAL A 16 -61.35 -4.37 -18.01
N PHE A 17 -60.49 -4.09 -18.98
CA PHE A 17 -59.08 -4.48 -18.96
C PHE A 17 -58.45 -3.69 -17.81
N ALA A 18 -58.32 -4.29 -16.64
CA ALA A 18 -57.43 -3.82 -15.58
C ALA A 18 -56.03 -4.13 -16.03
N CYS A 19 -55.29 -3.12 -16.51
CA CYS A 19 -53.81 -3.16 -16.62
C CYS A 19 -53.26 -3.40 -15.22
N LEU A 20 -52.94 -4.64 -14.92
CA LEU A 20 -52.03 -5.02 -13.80
C LEU A 20 -50.64 -4.59 -14.25
N THR A 21 -50.23 -3.35 -13.95
CA THR A 21 -48.82 -3.01 -13.86
C THR A 21 -48.22 -3.76 -12.70
N PRO A 22 -47.15 -4.56 -12.90
CA PRO A 22 -46.43 -5.10 -11.76
C PRO A 22 -45.82 -3.93 -10.99
N LEU A 23 -46.25 -3.71 -9.75
CA LEU A 23 -45.51 -2.91 -8.80
C LEU A 23 -44.14 -3.61 -8.65
N SER A 24 -43.14 -3.13 -9.34
CA SER A 24 -41.74 -3.41 -8.98
C SER A 24 -41.51 -2.77 -7.61
N LEU A 25 -41.57 -3.60 -6.58
CA LEU A 25 -41.00 -3.27 -5.28
C LEU A 25 -39.54 -2.90 -5.52
N PRO A 26 -39.04 -1.75 -5.05
CA PRO A 26 -37.63 -1.50 -5.06
C PRO A 26 -36.99 -2.57 -4.19
N ALA A 27 -36.16 -3.43 -4.77
CA ALA A 27 -35.31 -4.30 -4.03
C ALA A 27 -34.36 -3.40 -3.21
N CYS A 28 -34.68 -3.21 -1.94
CA CYS A 28 -33.75 -2.70 -0.94
C CYS A 28 -32.71 -3.79 -0.65
N GLY A 29 -31.72 -3.87 -1.49
CA GLY A 29 -30.47 -4.56 -1.30
C GLY A 29 -29.48 -3.76 -2.13
N ASP A 30 -28.53 -3.09 -1.49
CA ASP A 30 -27.31 -2.64 -2.16
C ASP A 30 -26.67 -3.89 -2.78
N GLU A 31 -26.95 -4.16 -4.05
CA GLU A 31 -26.19 -5.14 -4.81
C GLU A 31 -24.77 -4.58 -4.86
N LYS A 32 -23.92 -5.09 -3.97
CA LYS A 32 -22.49 -4.79 -4.00
C LYS A 32 -22.00 -5.01 -5.41
N GLY A 33 -21.51 -3.93 -6.05
CA GLY A 33 -21.15 -3.93 -7.45
C GLY A 33 -20.05 -4.93 -7.78
N THR A 34 -19.85 -5.17 -9.06
CA THR A 34 -18.61 -5.79 -9.60
C THR A 34 -17.59 -4.69 -9.83
N LEU A 35 -16.30 -5.04 -9.74
CA LEU A 35 -15.25 -4.18 -10.26
C LEU A 35 -15.46 -4.00 -11.78
N GLN A 36 -15.40 -2.77 -12.23
CA GLN A 36 -15.52 -2.46 -13.65
C GLN A 36 -14.16 -2.52 -14.32
N PRO A 37 -14.06 -2.88 -15.59
CA PRO A 37 -12.83 -2.71 -16.34
C PRO A 37 -12.59 -1.22 -16.59
N TYR A 38 -11.44 -0.75 -16.13
CA TYR A 38 -10.96 0.59 -16.40
C TYR A 38 -9.87 0.54 -17.47
N ASN A 39 -9.55 1.69 -18.10
CA ASN A 39 -8.42 1.77 -19.03
C ASN A 39 -7.10 1.82 -18.24
N ALA A 40 -6.78 0.75 -17.52
CA ALA A 40 -5.60 0.63 -16.68
C ALA A 40 -4.68 -0.49 -17.19
N ALA A 41 -3.39 -0.17 -17.39
CA ALA A 41 -2.40 -1.13 -17.84
C ALA A 41 -1.95 -2.02 -16.67
N ILE A 42 -2.03 -3.35 -16.83
CA ILE A 42 -1.66 -4.29 -15.78
C ILE A 42 -0.18 -4.17 -15.38
N GLY A 43 0.72 -3.92 -16.34
CA GLY A 43 2.16 -3.73 -16.08
C GLY A 43 2.51 -2.42 -15.35
N GLU A 44 1.54 -1.51 -15.18
CA GLU A 44 1.66 -0.30 -14.36
C GLU A 44 1.02 -0.48 -12.97
N SER A 45 0.72 -1.72 -12.58
CA SER A 45 0.15 -2.03 -11.27
C SER A 45 1.21 -2.01 -10.17
N SER A 46 0.79 -1.65 -8.97
CA SER A 46 1.63 -1.66 -7.77
C SER A 46 0.83 -2.13 -6.55
N VAL A 47 1.53 -2.51 -5.50
CA VAL A 47 0.93 -2.96 -4.24
C VAL A 47 1.69 -2.39 -3.05
N SER A 48 1.02 -2.08 -1.97
CA SER A 48 1.67 -1.79 -0.70
C SER A 48 0.82 -2.30 0.46
N GLY A 49 1.45 -2.42 1.62
CA GLY A 49 0.71 -2.81 2.82
C GLY A 49 1.52 -2.63 4.09
N ILE A 50 0.80 -2.64 5.20
CA ILE A 50 1.37 -2.57 6.53
C ILE A 50 1.26 -3.92 7.25
N SER A 51 2.27 -4.30 8.04
CA SER A 51 2.23 -5.48 8.91
C SER A 51 1.90 -6.75 8.09
N SER A 52 0.82 -7.49 8.40
CA SER A 52 0.38 -8.62 7.57
C SER A 52 0.14 -8.23 6.11
N GLY A 53 -0.38 -7.01 5.84
CA GLY A 53 -0.49 -6.47 4.49
C GLY A 53 0.87 -6.22 3.84
N GLY A 54 1.89 -5.82 4.61
CA GLY A 54 3.27 -5.71 4.15
C GLY A 54 3.87 -7.05 3.75
N PHE A 55 3.65 -8.10 4.54
CA PHE A 55 4.02 -9.48 4.18
C PHE A 55 3.30 -9.94 2.91
N MET A 56 1.98 -9.68 2.81
CA MET A 56 1.21 -10.02 1.61
C MET A 56 1.67 -9.23 0.39
N ALA A 57 2.06 -7.96 0.54
CA ALA A 57 2.61 -7.17 -0.56
C ALA A 57 3.93 -7.78 -1.09
N VAL A 58 4.80 -8.27 -0.20
CA VAL A 58 6.01 -9.02 -0.57
C VAL A 58 5.65 -10.30 -1.32
N GLN A 59 4.71 -11.11 -0.81
CA GLN A 59 4.28 -12.36 -1.43
C GLN A 59 3.68 -12.10 -2.81
N PHE A 60 2.74 -11.17 -2.92
CA PHE A 60 2.07 -10.84 -4.17
C PHE A 60 3.03 -10.22 -5.19
N GLY A 61 3.84 -9.25 -4.76
CA GLY A 61 4.81 -8.55 -5.61
C GLY A 61 5.92 -9.47 -6.13
N THR A 62 6.28 -10.53 -5.39
CA THR A 62 7.23 -11.55 -5.80
C THR A 62 6.57 -12.59 -6.71
N ALA A 63 5.39 -13.11 -6.32
CA ALA A 63 4.68 -14.12 -7.10
C ALA A 63 4.27 -13.63 -8.49
N TRP A 64 3.89 -12.36 -8.62
CA TRP A 64 3.46 -11.70 -9.84
C TRP A 64 4.42 -10.59 -10.28
N SER A 65 5.72 -10.85 -10.16
CA SER A 65 6.76 -9.84 -10.42
C SER A 65 6.81 -9.34 -11.86
N SER A 66 6.25 -10.07 -12.83
CA SER A 66 6.18 -9.66 -14.24
C SER A 66 5.18 -8.53 -14.50
N ILE A 67 4.19 -8.35 -13.62
CA ILE A 67 3.12 -7.35 -13.80
C ILE A 67 3.12 -6.27 -12.72
N ILE A 68 3.89 -6.44 -11.66
CA ILE A 68 3.99 -5.46 -10.56
C ILE A 68 5.21 -4.57 -10.75
N LYS A 69 4.96 -3.30 -11.06
CA LYS A 69 6.00 -2.27 -11.27
C LYS A 69 6.82 -1.98 -10.03
N GLY A 70 6.18 -2.05 -8.87
CA GLY A 70 6.82 -1.84 -7.58
C GLY A 70 5.87 -2.04 -6.41
N PHE A 71 6.43 -2.05 -5.21
CA PHE A 71 5.63 -2.24 -4.00
C PHE A 71 6.22 -1.55 -2.78
N GLY A 72 5.33 -1.35 -1.78
CA GLY A 72 5.66 -0.76 -0.49
C GLY A 72 5.45 -1.74 0.65
N VAL A 73 6.46 -1.90 1.50
CA VAL A 73 6.43 -2.75 2.69
C VAL A 73 6.57 -1.87 3.92
N VAL A 74 5.51 -1.74 4.69
CA VAL A 74 5.51 -1.00 5.96
C VAL A 74 5.50 -2.02 7.10
N ALA A 75 6.56 -2.06 7.89
CA ALA A 75 6.69 -2.97 9.04
C ALA A 75 6.34 -4.44 8.68
N GLY A 76 6.83 -4.92 7.53
CA GLY A 76 6.62 -6.28 7.02
C GLY A 76 7.93 -7.05 6.89
N GLY A 77 7.84 -8.35 6.65
CA GLY A 77 8.98 -9.26 6.58
C GLY A 77 9.22 -9.85 5.18
N PRO A 78 10.29 -10.65 5.03
CA PRO A 78 10.70 -11.21 3.76
C PRO A 78 9.74 -12.27 3.23
N PHE A 79 9.88 -12.57 1.94
CA PHE A 79 9.20 -13.67 1.28
C PHE A 79 9.39 -14.98 2.04
N TYR A 80 8.31 -15.75 2.22
CA TYR A 80 8.33 -17.06 2.87
C TYR A 80 8.78 -17.04 4.35
N CYS A 81 8.72 -15.94 5.07
CA CYS A 81 9.27 -15.83 6.43
C CYS A 81 8.75 -16.92 7.39
N ALA A 82 7.46 -17.23 7.35
CA ALA A 82 6.84 -18.22 8.25
C ALA A 82 7.18 -19.68 7.90
N GLN A 83 7.80 -19.94 6.74
CA GLN A 83 8.33 -21.25 6.33
C GLN A 83 7.32 -22.41 6.49
N ALA A 84 6.07 -22.21 6.07
CA ALA A 84 5.08 -23.27 6.11
C ALA A 84 5.47 -24.36 5.12
N THR A 85 5.60 -25.60 5.59
CA THR A 85 5.87 -26.79 4.76
C THR A 85 4.74 -27.78 4.99
N GLY A 86 4.18 -28.35 3.92
CA GLY A 86 3.07 -29.29 4.00
C GLY A 86 3.39 -30.64 4.67
N SER A 87 4.68 -30.87 5.01
CA SER A 87 5.14 -32.14 5.61
C SER A 87 4.90 -32.26 7.11
N ASP A 88 4.52 -31.16 7.80
CA ASP A 88 4.43 -31.10 9.25
C ASP A 88 2.99 -31.24 9.77
N PHE A 89 2.27 -32.32 9.41
CA PHE A 89 0.84 -32.46 9.76
C PHE A 89 0.57 -32.36 11.27
N TRP A 90 1.46 -32.80 12.15
CA TRP A 90 1.35 -32.62 13.63
C TRP A 90 2.05 -31.36 14.15
N ASN A 91 3.11 -30.90 13.47
CA ASN A 91 3.76 -29.62 13.74
C ASN A 91 3.23 -28.50 12.83
N GLY A 92 2.47 -28.86 11.78
CA GLY A 92 2.09 -27.97 10.69
C GLY A 92 1.19 -26.81 11.08
N TYR A 93 0.37 -26.98 12.11
CA TYR A 93 -0.46 -25.89 12.65
C TYR A 93 0.34 -24.95 13.57
N ALA A 94 1.19 -25.52 14.42
CA ALA A 94 1.89 -24.74 15.43
C ALA A 94 3.18 -24.10 14.89
N ALA A 95 3.90 -24.78 14.00
CA ALA A 95 5.20 -24.32 13.56
C ALA A 95 5.14 -23.02 12.72
N PRO A 96 4.28 -22.86 11.72
CA PRO A 96 4.19 -21.59 10.98
C PRO A 96 3.76 -20.41 11.85
N ILE A 97 2.76 -20.58 12.72
CA ILE A 97 2.33 -19.51 13.61
C ILE A 97 3.38 -19.13 14.64
N LEU A 98 4.12 -20.10 15.16
CA LEU A 98 5.25 -19.84 16.10
C LEU A 98 6.38 -19.11 15.38
N ARG A 99 6.71 -19.47 14.15
CA ARG A 99 7.68 -18.74 13.33
C ARG A 99 7.18 -17.33 12.98
N ALA A 100 5.92 -17.20 12.61
CA ALA A 100 5.29 -15.91 12.33
C ALA A 100 5.37 -14.98 13.54
N THR A 101 4.85 -15.42 14.70
CA THR A 101 4.76 -14.58 15.90
C THR A 101 6.09 -14.47 16.67
N GLY A 102 7.05 -15.34 16.41
CA GLY A 102 8.41 -15.32 16.95
C GLY A 102 9.40 -14.64 15.99
N PRO A 103 10.24 -15.42 15.25
CA PRO A 103 11.31 -14.85 14.44
C PRO A 103 10.84 -13.83 13.39
N CYS A 104 9.67 -14.03 12.78
CA CYS A 104 9.15 -13.12 11.73
C CYS A 104 8.45 -11.87 12.26
N MET A 105 8.28 -11.74 13.58
CA MET A 105 7.77 -10.53 14.21
C MET A 105 8.75 -9.97 15.24
N LYS A 106 9.29 -10.82 16.12
CA LYS A 106 10.11 -10.38 17.25
C LYS A 106 11.61 -10.48 16.99
N GLY A 107 11.99 -11.13 15.89
CA GLY A 107 13.39 -11.35 15.56
C GLY A 107 14.13 -12.31 16.53
N PRO A 108 15.41 -12.59 16.28
CA PRO A 108 16.06 -12.24 15.03
C PRO A 108 15.39 -12.96 13.85
N ALA A 109 15.35 -12.30 12.69
CA ALA A 109 14.83 -12.93 11.47
C ALA A 109 15.67 -14.18 11.12
N PRO A 110 15.04 -15.21 10.52
CA PRO A 110 15.79 -16.33 9.96
C PRO A 110 16.80 -15.88 8.90
N ASP A 111 17.75 -16.76 8.57
CA ASP A 111 18.78 -16.49 7.56
C ASP A 111 18.16 -16.08 6.22
N GLY A 112 18.60 -14.93 5.70
CA GLY A 112 18.11 -14.36 4.45
C GLY A 112 18.33 -15.26 3.23
N GLN A 113 19.35 -16.13 3.24
CA GLN A 113 19.62 -17.07 2.16
C GLN A 113 18.48 -18.07 1.95
N LEU A 114 17.87 -18.54 3.05
CA LEU A 114 16.72 -19.45 2.99
C LEU A 114 15.55 -18.88 2.17
N PHE A 115 15.29 -17.59 2.28
CA PHE A 115 14.20 -16.93 1.55
C PHE A 115 14.54 -16.78 0.07
N ILE A 116 15.81 -16.52 -0.25
CA ILE A 116 16.33 -16.46 -1.63
C ILE A 116 16.20 -17.84 -2.28
N ASP A 117 16.74 -18.88 -1.63
CA ASP A 117 16.68 -20.26 -2.14
C ASP A 117 15.24 -20.71 -2.39
N LYS A 118 14.30 -20.35 -1.49
CA LYS A 118 12.89 -20.69 -1.66
C LYS A 118 12.24 -19.93 -2.83
N ALA A 119 12.55 -18.65 -3.00
CA ALA A 119 12.04 -17.89 -4.13
C ALA A 119 12.56 -18.41 -5.47
N ASP A 120 13.84 -18.77 -5.54
CA ASP A 120 14.44 -19.34 -6.75
C ASP A 120 13.89 -20.75 -7.05
N GLU A 121 13.67 -21.58 -6.02
CA GLU A 121 12.99 -22.87 -6.15
C GLU A 121 11.58 -22.70 -6.75
N LYS A 122 10.78 -21.79 -6.18
CA LYS A 122 9.41 -21.53 -6.64
C LYS A 122 9.37 -20.91 -8.04
N ALA A 123 10.35 -20.08 -8.40
CA ALA A 123 10.48 -19.55 -9.77
C ALA A 123 10.87 -20.63 -10.77
N ALA A 124 11.82 -21.52 -10.40
CA ALA A 124 12.24 -22.64 -11.26
C ALA A 124 11.10 -23.63 -11.54
N SER A 125 10.20 -23.83 -10.58
CA SER A 125 8.98 -24.68 -10.77
C SER A 125 7.82 -23.96 -11.48
N GLY A 126 7.94 -22.62 -11.73
CA GLY A 126 6.89 -21.81 -12.35
C GLY A 126 5.74 -21.44 -11.42
N GLU A 127 5.87 -21.69 -10.11
CA GLU A 127 4.86 -21.38 -9.11
C GLU A 127 4.79 -19.86 -8.81
N ILE A 128 5.88 -19.15 -9.06
CA ILE A 128 5.96 -17.69 -9.10
C ILE A 128 6.57 -17.24 -10.44
N ASP A 129 6.55 -15.95 -10.73
CA ASP A 129 7.28 -15.40 -11.86
C ASP A 129 8.80 -15.54 -11.68
N ALA A 130 9.55 -15.42 -12.77
CA ALA A 130 11.00 -15.47 -12.73
C ALA A 130 11.56 -14.38 -11.80
N THR A 131 12.44 -14.76 -10.86
CA THR A 131 13.06 -13.85 -9.90
C THR A 131 13.89 -12.74 -10.57
N SER A 132 14.30 -12.95 -11.83
CA SER A 132 14.94 -11.92 -12.64
C SER A 132 14.09 -10.65 -12.86
N ASN A 133 12.75 -10.74 -12.74
CA ASN A 133 11.88 -9.56 -12.83
C ASN A 133 12.06 -8.61 -11.64
N LEU A 134 12.44 -9.13 -10.46
CA LEU A 134 12.60 -8.35 -9.24
C LEU A 134 13.63 -7.21 -9.38
N ARG A 135 14.63 -7.38 -10.27
CA ARG A 135 15.64 -6.34 -10.52
C ARG A 135 15.08 -5.02 -11.05
N HIS A 136 13.91 -5.04 -11.67
CA HIS A 136 13.28 -3.88 -12.29
C HIS A 136 12.20 -3.24 -11.41
N GLN A 137 11.79 -3.90 -10.33
CA GLN A 137 10.77 -3.38 -9.43
C GLN A 137 11.30 -2.24 -8.58
N LYS A 138 10.44 -1.25 -8.31
CA LYS A 138 10.69 -0.18 -7.35
C LYS A 138 10.17 -0.60 -5.99
N ILE A 139 11.05 -0.69 -5.00
CA ILE A 139 10.77 -1.27 -3.71
C ILE A 139 10.96 -0.23 -2.61
N TYR A 140 9.89 0.07 -1.90
CA TYR A 140 9.91 0.89 -0.71
C TYR A 140 9.77 -0.01 0.52
N ILE A 141 10.66 0.16 1.51
CA ILE A 141 10.59 -0.52 2.80
C ILE A 141 10.62 0.53 3.90
N PHE A 142 9.80 0.34 4.92
CA PHE A 142 9.73 1.23 6.07
C PHE A 142 9.69 0.46 7.38
N HIS A 143 10.47 0.95 8.35
CA HIS A 143 10.41 0.55 9.74
C HIS A 143 10.56 1.78 10.62
N GLY A 144 9.61 2.02 11.51
CA GLY A 144 9.73 3.06 12.53
C GLY A 144 10.58 2.56 13.71
N PHE A 145 11.54 3.33 14.20
CA PHE A 145 12.43 2.84 15.25
C PHE A 145 11.74 2.68 16.63
N ASN A 146 10.50 3.17 16.80
CA ASN A 146 9.64 2.90 17.96
C ASN A 146 8.65 1.74 17.72
N ASP A 147 8.76 1.02 16.59
CA ASP A 147 7.92 -0.16 16.33
C ASP A 147 8.27 -1.30 17.31
N SER A 148 7.33 -1.59 18.22
CA SER A 148 7.43 -2.67 19.20
C SER A 148 6.71 -3.96 18.79
N VAL A 149 6.02 -3.96 17.62
CA VAL A 149 5.26 -5.09 17.09
C VAL A 149 6.12 -5.95 16.19
N VAL A 150 6.74 -5.35 15.18
CA VAL A 150 7.68 -6.02 14.26
C VAL A 150 9.07 -5.46 14.49
N ALA A 151 10.03 -6.33 14.80
CA ALA A 151 11.42 -5.94 15.04
C ALA A 151 12.09 -5.46 13.74
N GLN A 152 12.99 -4.47 13.85
CA GLN A 152 13.73 -3.95 12.69
C GLN A 152 14.49 -5.04 11.94
N SER A 153 15.07 -6.03 12.63
CA SER A 153 15.78 -7.16 12.01
C SER A 153 14.94 -7.92 10.99
N VAL A 154 13.62 -7.92 11.12
CA VAL A 154 12.70 -8.57 10.17
C VAL A 154 12.58 -7.75 8.88
N THR A 155 12.45 -6.43 8.98
CA THR A 155 12.48 -5.54 7.80
C THR A 155 13.87 -5.43 7.18
N ASP A 156 14.94 -5.54 7.99
CA ASP A 156 16.32 -5.65 7.47
C ASP A 156 16.49 -6.90 6.60
N ALA A 157 15.95 -8.05 7.02
CA ALA A 157 15.95 -9.27 6.21
C ALA A 157 15.15 -9.10 4.91
N THR A 158 14.04 -8.34 4.92
CA THR A 158 13.32 -7.98 3.69
C THR A 158 14.17 -7.14 2.76
N ALA A 159 14.85 -6.14 3.29
CA ALA A 159 15.77 -5.30 2.51
C ALA A 159 16.94 -6.12 1.94
N GLN A 160 17.48 -7.06 2.71
CA GLN A 160 18.55 -7.96 2.26
C GLN A 160 18.09 -8.89 1.13
N PHE A 161 16.89 -9.49 1.24
CA PHE A 161 16.28 -10.32 0.20
C PHE A 161 16.22 -9.57 -1.13
N TYR A 162 15.71 -8.34 -1.13
CA TYR A 162 15.60 -7.57 -2.39
C TYR A 162 16.93 -7.02 -2.88
N ARG A 163 17.87 -6.65 -2.01
CA ARG A 163 19.23 -6.26 -2.44
C ARG A 163 19.93 -7.37 -3.22
N HIS A 164 19.68 -8.64 -2.89
CA HIS A 164 20.21 -9.78 -3.64
C HIS A 164 19.78 -9.73 -5.11
N TYR A 165 18.48 -9.56 -5.38
CA TYR A 165 17.95 -9.55 -6.75
C TYR A 165 18.19 -8.25 -7.50
N LEU A 166 18.18 -7.13 -6.82
CA LEU A 166 18.44 -5.82 -7.42
C LEU A 166 19.91 -5.69 -7.90
N GLY A 167 20.85 -6.29 -7.17
CA GLY A 167 22.26 -6.14 -7.45
C GLY A 167 22.71 -4.67 -7.36
N GLN A 168 23.91 -4.39 -7.84
CA GLN A 168 24.45 -3.02 -7.84
C GLN A 168 23.71 -2.09 -8.80
N GLU A 169 23.35 -2.58 -9.99
CA GLU A 169 22.66 -1.77 -11.02
C GLU A 169 21.24 -1.35 -10.56
N GLY A 170 20.56 -2.20 -9.82
CA GLY A 170 19.22 -1.94 -9.29
C GLY A 170 19.21 -1.29 -7.90
N ALA A 171 20.34 -0.97 -7.30
CA ALA A 171 20.41 -0.43 -5.93
C ALA A 171 19.53 0.81 -5.72
N GLY A 172 19.43 1.70 -6.71
CA GLY A 172 18.54 2.87 -6.69
C GLY A 172 17.03 2.53 -6.78
N ASN A 173 16.68 1.27 -6.96
CA ASN A 173 15.28 0.82 -6.93
C ASN A 173 14.80 0.46 -5.52
N LEU A 174 15.69 0.36 -4.52
CA LEU A 174 15.35 0.13 -3.14
C LEU A 174 15.43 1.44 -2.34
N PHE A 175 14.33 1.84 -1.76
CA PHE A 175 14.27 2.91 -0.77
C PHE A 175 13.91 2.31 0.59
N TYR A 176 14.85 2.34 1.54
CA TYR A 176 14.65 1.78 2.87
C TYR A 176 14.74 2.86 3.95
N GLN A 177 13.60 3.18 4.57
CA GLN A 177 13.46 4.21 5.60
C GLN A 177 13.39 3.58 6.99
N THR A 178 14.34 3.95 7.88
CA THR A 178 14.42 3.45 9.27
C THR A 178 14.63 4.56 10.30
N SER A 179 14.77 5.81 9.86
CA SER A 179 15.15 6.92 10.76
C SER A 179 13.97 7.67 11.38
N LEU A 180 12.72 7.27 11.07
CA LEU A 180 11.55 7.91 11.63
C LEU A 180 11.15 7.27 12.97
N GLY A 181 10.87 8.09 13.99
CA GLY A 181 10.43 7.66 15.33
C GLY A 181 8.98 7.18 15.38
N ALA A 182 8.51 6.53 14.32
CA ALA A 182 7.17 5.99 14.28
C ALA A 182 7.06 4.67 15.07
N GLY A 183 5.90 4.46 15.67
CA GLY A 183 5.48 3.13 16.12
C GLY A 183 5.04 2.25 14.96
N HIS A 184 4.41 1.11 15.26
CA HIS A 184 3.86 0.19 14.26
C HIS A 184 2.64 0.81 13.60
N ALA A 185 2.81 1.49 12.47
CA ALA A 185 1.72 2.22 11.82
C ALA A 185 1.97 2.53 10.34
N GLN A 186 0.88 2.72 9.60
CA GLN A 186 0.85 3.56 8.41
C GLN A 186 1.04 5.00 8.87
N VAL A 187 2.01 5.73 8.31
CA VAL A 187 2.32 7.07 8.79
C VAL A 187 1.88 8.15 7.82
N LEU A 188 1.47 9.30 8.37
CA LEU A 188 0.88 10.42 7.66
C LEU A 188 1.62 11.72 7.91
N PRO A 189 1.52 12.70 7.00
CA PRO A 189 1.96 14.05 7.28
C PRO A 189 1.13 14.66 8.43
N TYR A 190 1.70 15.63 9.17
CA TYR A 190 0.93 16.41 10.12
C TYR A 190 -0.12 17.23 9.38
N ASP A 191 -1.37 16.80 9.47
CA ASP A 191 -2.48 17.51 8.87
C ASP A 191 -3.71 17.39 9.76
N LYS A 192 -4.26 18.52 10.15
CA LYS A 192 -5.47 18.62 11.01
C LYS A 192 -6.69 17.89 10.45
N ARG A 193 -6.68 17.51 9.17
CA ARG A 193 -7.75 16.74 8.53
C ARG A 193 -7.80 15.29 9.00
N PHE A 194 -6.68 14.74 9.42
CA PHE A 194 -6.58 13.39 9.99
C PHE A 194 -6.84 13.41 11.51
N GLY A 195 -7.57 14.39 12.01
CA GLY A 195 -7.79 14.60 13.43
C GLY A 195 -8.33 13.36 14.15
N GLY A 196 -7.69 13.00 15.27
CA GLY A 196 -8.07 11.85 16.11
C GLY A 196 -7.26 10.60 15.84
N LEU A 197 -6.25 10.64 14.98
CA LEU A 197 -5.30 9.56 14.77
C LEU A 197 -4.20 9.56 15.85
N ASN A 198 -3.40 8.50 15.86
CA ASN A 198 -2.39 8.29 16.89
C ASN A 198 -1.23 9.30 16.76
N ALA A 199 -0.59 9.62 17.88
CA ALA A 199 0.73 10.23 17.89
C ALA A 199 1.76 9.28 17.24
N CYS A 200 2.86 9.86 16.72
CA CYS A 200 3.80 9.15 15.85
C CYS A 200 4.37 7.85 16.43
N ASP A 201 4.70 7.83 17.70
CA ASP A 201 5.39 6.74 18.42
C ASP A 201 4.48 5.62 18.94
N LEU A 202 3.15 5.74 18.76
CA LEU A 202 2.21 4.78 19.33
C LEU A 202 2.11 3.49 18.50
N ASN A 203 1.94 2.36 19.21
CA ASN A 203 1.79 1.01 18.66
C ASN A 203 0.40 0.45 19.02
N GLN A 204 -0.66 1.10 18.57
CA GLN A 204 -2.02 0.74 18.91
C GLN A 204 -3.02 1.06 17.79
N SER A 205 -4.21 0.47 17.85
CA SER A 205 -5.31 0.80 16.92
C SER A 205 -5.55 2.32 16.90
N PRO A 206 -5.83 2.90 15.72
CA PRO A 206 -6.05 2.26 14.42
C PRO A 206 -4.76 1.94 13.63
N TYR A 207 -3.56 2.06 14.22
CA TYR A 207 -2.25 1.87 13.59
C TYR A 207 -2.07 2.80 12.37
N ILE A 208 -2.55 4.02 12.51
CA ILE A 208 -2.39 5.12 11.58
C ILE A 208 -1.91 6.31 12.41
N ASN A 209 -0.67 6.76 12.17
CA ASN A 209 0.00 7.72 13.05
C ASN A 209 0.41 8.99 12.29
N GLU A 210 0.23 10.14 12.91
CA GLU A 210 0.69 11.43 12.38
C GLU A 210 2.16 11.66 12.75
N CYS A 211 3.05 11.53 11.76
CA CYS A 211 4.51 11.61 11.94
C CYS A 211 5.17 12.75 11.18
N GLY A 212 4.41 13.61 10.49
CA GLY A 212 5.00 14.59 9.59
C GLY A 212 5.62 14.01 8.32
N TYR A 213 5.32 12.76 8.00
CA TYR A 213 5.88 12.03 6.87
C TYR A 213 4.76 11.48 5.97
N ASP A 214 4.77 11.86 4.70
CA ASP A 214 3.78 11.47 3.72
C ASP A 214 4.12 10.10 3.10
N GLN A 215 3.88 9.03 3.82
CA GLN A 215 4.30 7.68 3.42
C GLN A 215 3.65 7.23 2.12
N ALA A 216 2.35 7.45 1.94
CA ALA A 216 1.66 7.09 0.70
C ALA A 216 2.25 7.83 -0.50
N GLY A 217 2.53 9.13 -0.35
CA GLY A 217 3.18 9.94 -1.38
C GLY A 217 4.57 9.44 -1.73
N VAL A 218 5.37 9.09 -0.72
CA VAL A 218 6.73 8.57 -0.95
C VAL A 218 6.70 7.21 -1.64
N ILE A 219 5.81 6.29 -1.23
CA ILE A 219 5.63 4.99 -1.89
C ILE A 219 5.28 5.19 -3.37
N LEU A 220 4.23 5.96 -3.64
CA LEU A 220 3.73 6.15 -5.01
C LEU A 220 4.73 6.88 -5.90
N GLN A 221 5.44 7.90 -5.38
CA GLN A 221 6.47 8.60 -6.12
C GLN A 221 7.72 7.73 -6.36
N HIS A 222 8.10 6.89 -5.39
CA HIS A 222 9.21 5.95 -5.60
C HIS A 222 8.89 4.95 -6.72
N ILE A 223 7.63 4.49 -6.82
CA ILE A 223 7.20 3.51 -7.83
C ILE A 223 6.98 4.18 -9.19
N TYR A 224 6.33 5.32 -9.24
CA TYR A 224 5.83 5.92 -10.48
C TYR A 224 6.64 7.12 -10.97
N GLY A 225 7.60 7.60 -10.17
CA GLY A 225 8.34 8.83 -10.46
C GLY A 225 7.57 10.08 -10.04
N ALA A 226 7.76 11.17 -10.77
CA ALA A 226 7.11 12.44 -10.47
C ALA A 226 5.58 12.32 -10.57
N LEU A 227 4.89 12.79 -9.54
CA LEU A 227 3.43 12.84 -9.45
C LEU A 227 2.97 14.27 -9.19
N ASN A 228 1.75 14.60 -9.62
CA ASN A 228 1.09 15.85 -9.26
C ASN A 228 0.89 15.92 -7.74
N PRO A 229 0.81 17.12 -7.15
CA PRO A 229 0.51 17.28 -5.73
C PRO A 229 -0.78 16.57 -5.32
N PRO A 230 -0.86 16.02 -4.10
CA PRO A 230 -2.04 15.33 -3.62
C PRO A 230 -3.22 16.29 -3.43
N ASN A 231 -4.43 15.82 -3.67
CA ASN A 231 -5.65 16.52 -3.28
C ASN A 231 -6.04 16.14 -1.86
N TYR A 232 -5.56 16.88 -0.90
CA TYR A 232 -6.00 16.70 0.48
C TYR A 232 -7.32 17.41 0.81
N GLY A 233 -7.98 18.05 -0.12
CA GLY A 233 -9.32 18.60 0.03
C GLY A 233 -10.41 17.54 -0.16
N LYS A 234 -11.58 17.98 -0.62
CA LYS A 234 -12.65 17.05 -1.00
C LYS A 234 -12.23 16.28 -2.24
N PRO A 235 -12.17 14.93 -2.20
CA PRO A 235 -11.83 14.14 -3.37
C PRO A 235 -12.79 14.41 -4.54
N THR A 236 -12.26 14.42 -5.77
CA THR A 236 -13.05 14.50 -7.00
C THR A 236 -13.46 13.13 -7.50
N GLY A 237 -12.67 12.11 -7.15
CA GLY A 237 -12.95 10.69 -7.39
C GLY A 237 -14.01 10.11 -6.45
N THR A 238 -14.38 8.87 -6.70
CA THR A 238 -15.43 8.17 -5.98
C THR A 238 -14.92 6.89 -5.31
N LEU A 239 -15.23 6.72 -4.03
CA LEU A 239 -15.05 5.45 -3.33
C LEU A 239 -16.28 4.57 -3.60
N LYS A 240 -16.04 3.40 -4.21
CA LYS A 240 -17.08 2.40 -4.54
C LYS A 240 -16.85 1.12 -3.73
N SER A 241 -17.92 0.42 -3.36
CA SER A 241 -17.84 -0.92 -2.77
C SER A 241 -18.10 -1.99 -3.83
N PHE A 242 -17.51 -3.19 -3.64
CA PHE A 242 -17.75 -4.33 -4.52
C PHE A 242 -17.79 -5.64 -3.73
N SER A 243 -18.39 -6.69 -4.33
CA SER A 243 -18.44 -8.02 -3.75
C SER A 243 -17.13 -8.77 -4.02
N GLN A 244 -16.38 -9.10 -2.96
CA GLN A 244 -15.14 -9.88 -3.06
C GLN A 244 -15.37 -11.33 -3.48
N GLY A 245 -16.54 -11.92 -3.13
CA GLY A 245 -16.88 -13.28 -3.50
C GLY A 245 -16.92 -13.55 -5.00
N ARG A 246 -17.01 -12.52 -5.83
CA ARG A 246 -16.90 -12.66 -7.29
C ARG A 246 -15.48 -12.97 -7.76
N TYR A 247 -14.47 -12.82 -6.90
CA TYR A 247 -13.05 -12.94 -7.21
C TYR A 247 -12.36 -14.07 -6.44
N THR A 248 -13.09 -14.80 -5.60
CA THR A 248 -12.57 -15.92 -4.82
C THR A 248 -12.70 -17.29 -5.55
N GLY A 249 -13.14 -17.27 -6.81
CA GLY A 249 -13.39 -18.49 -7.58
C GLY A 249 -14.60 -19.26 -7.03
N SER A 250 -14.39 -20.52 -6.66
CA SER A 250 -15.43 -21.36 -6.03
C SER A 250 -15.47 -21.23 -4.51
N ASP A 251 -14.55 -20.44 -3.93
CA ASP A 251 -14.43 -20.33 -2.48
C ASP A 251 -15.38 -19.24 -1.93
N GLU A 252 -16.04 -19.55 -0.84
CA GLU A 252 -16.73 -18.50 -0.05
C GLU A 252 -15.68 -17.56 0.56
N PRO A 253 -15.84 -16.22 0.49
CA PRO A 253 -14.85 -15.27 1.00
C PRO A 253 -14.41 -15.57 2.43
N ALA A 254 -15.34 -15.92 3.29
CA ALA A 254 -15.08 -16.26 4.69
C ALA A 254 -14.15 -17.49 4.85
N SER A 255 -14.15 -18.44 3.89
CA SER A 255 -13.23 -19.58 3.90
C SER A 255 -11.79 -19.20 3.58
N LEU A 256 -11.60 -18.00 3.02
CA LEU A 256 -10.31 -17.36 2.80
C LEU A 256 -10.00 -16.30 3.88
N SER A 257 -10.81 -16.20 4.92
CA SER A 257 -10.76 -15.07 5.86
C SER A 257 -10.81 -13.71 5.16
N MET A 258 -11.53 -13.62 4.05
CA MET A 258 -11.81 -12.38 3.33
C MET A 258 -13.23 -11.92 3.66
N GLY A 259 -13.41 -10.60 3.75
CA GLY A 259 -14.72 -9.98 3.92
C GLY A 259 -15.57 -10.08 2.64
N ASP A 260 -16.88 -9.94 2.76
CA ASP A 260 -17.78 -9.93 1.58
C ASP A 260 -17.60 -8.67 0.74
N THR A 261 -17.13 -7.60 1.34
CA THR A 261 -17.03 -6.28 0.70
C THR A 261 -15.58 -5.82 0.62
N GLY A 262 -15.12 -5.52 -0.57
CA GLY A 262 -13.93 -4.74 -0.85
C GLY A 262 -14.28 -3.31 -1.30
N TYR A 263 -13.28 -2.44 -1.39
CA TYR A 263 -13.48 -1.06 -1.80
C TYR A 263 -12.49 -0.69 -2.90
N VAL A 264 -12.89 0.27 -3.73
CA VAL A 264 -12.05 0.83 -4.79
C VAL A 264 -12.28 2.33 -4.88
N PHE A 265 -11.22 3.11 -4.79
CA PHE A 265 -11.25 4.54 -5.08
C PHE A 265 -10.91 4.76 -6.55
N VAL A 266 -11.81 5.42 -7.27
CA VAL A 266 -11.68 5.71 -8.69
C VAL A 266 -11.57 7.21 -8.88
N PRO A 267 -10.43 7.75 -9.32
CA PRO A 267 -10.31 9.15 -9.72
C PRO A 267 -11.31 9.49 -10.82
N LYS A 268 -11.83 10.71 -10.83
CA LYS A 268 -12.79 11.16 -11.84
C LYS A 268 -12.29 10.93 -13.27
N GLU A 269 -11.00 11.16 -13.51
CA GLU A 269 -10.39 10.96 -14.84
C GLU A 269 -10.30 9.48 -15.25
N CYS A 270 -10.39 8.55 -14.29
CA CYS A 270 -10.34 7.11 -14.56
C CYS A 270 -11.71 6.48 -14.76
N GLU A 271 -12.80 7.23 -14.63
CA GLU A 271 -14.12 6.69 -14.96
C GLU A 271 -14.17 6.29 -16.45
N PRO A 272 -14.85 5.19 -16.81
CA PRO A 272 -14.75 4.60 -18.15
C PRO A 272 -15.07 5.57 -19.29
N GLU A 273 -15.98 6.51 -19.06
CA GLU A 273 -16.36 7.53 -20.03
C GLU A 273 -15.28 8.57 -20.32
N GLN A 274 -14.27 8.69 -19.45
CA GLN A 274 -13.19 9.66 -19.65
C GLN A 274 -12.07 9.11 -20.54
N GLY A 275 -11.95 7.78 -20.66
CA GLY A 275 -10.99 7.13 -21.54
C GLY A 275 -9.51 7.34 -21.19
N ALA A 276 -9.19 7.97 -20.06
CA ALA A 276 -7.83 8.22 -19.65
C ALA A 276 -7.10 6.91 -19.33
N ALA A 277 -5.80 6.83 -19.67
CA ALA A 277 -4.95 5.74 -19.24
C ALA A 277 -4.66 5.88 -17.74
N CYS A 278 -5.02 4.84 -16.97
CA CYS A 278 -4.89 4.81 -15.52
C CYS A 278 -3.92 3.72 -15.06
N ARG A 279 -3.59 3.75 -13.77
CA ARG A 279 -2.77 2.77 -13.06
C ARG A 279 -3.60 2.17 -11.94
N VAL A 280 -3.17 1.01 -11.41
CA VAL A 280 -3.81 0.42 -10.22
C VAL A 280 -2.78 0.30 -9.11
N HIS A 281 -3.11 0.81 -7.93
CA HIS A 281 -2.39 0.57 -6.70
C HIS A 281 -3.27 -0.24 -5.74
N MET A 282 -2.78 -1.36 -5.24
CA MET A 282 -3.45 -2.18 -4.24
C MET A 282 -2.90 -1.83 -2.86
N ALA A 283 -3.74 -1.36 -1.95
CA ALA A 283 -3.37 -1.00 -0.59
C ALA A 283 -3.93 -2.03 0.40
N LEU A 284 -3.03 -2.74 1.10
CA LEU A 284 -3.34 -3.84 2.00
C LEU A 284 -3.19 -3.40 3.45
N HIS A 285 -4.28 -3.44 4.20
CA HIS A 285 -4.28 -3.10 5.63
C HIS A 285 -3.51 -4.13 6.48
N GLY A 286 -3.18 -3.81 7.72
CA GLY A 286 -2.59 -4.72 8.69
C GLY A 286 -3.65 -5.57 9.43
N CYS A 287 -3.18 -6.39 10.39
CA CYS A 287 -4.09 -7.06 11.31
C CYS A 287 -4.89 -6.02 12.11
N THR A 288 -6.15 -6.31 12.45
CA THR A 288 -7.07 -5.42 13.19
C THR A 288 -7.26 -4.04 12.54
N GLN A 289 -7.09 -3.96 11.22
CA GLN A 289 -7.32 -2.74 10.43
C GLN A 289 -8.36 -2.94 9.32
N ASP A 290 -9.06 -4.06 9.30
CA ASP A 290 -10.19 -4.27 8.41
C ASP A 290 -11.37 -3.36 8.80
N VAL A 291 -12.35 -3.26 7.91
CA VAL A 291 -13.52 -2.41 8.13
C VAL A 291 -14.33 -2.84 9.36
N GLY A 292 -14.24 -4.11 9.78
CA GLY A 292 -14.89 -4.60 10.98
C GLY A 292 -14.28 -4.02 12.26
N ASP A 293 -12.99 -3.81 12.29
CA ASP A 293 -12.25 -3.33 13.47
C ASP A 293 -12.18 -1.80 13.57
N ILE A 294 -11.84 -1.12 12.46
CA ILE A 294 -11.60 0.33 12.49
C ILE A 294 -12.49 1.14 11.52
N GLY A 295 -13.55 0.53 11.00
CA GLY A 295 -14.35 1.19 9.97
C GLY A 295 -13.51 1.45 8.70
N LYS A 296 -13.75 2.57 8.05
CA LYS A 296 -13.04 2.91 6.81
C LYS A 296 -11.75 3.72 7.03
N LEU A 297 -11.25 3.82 8.25
CA LEU A 297 -10.09 4.69 8.53
C LEU A 297 -8.88 4.37 7.64
N TYR A 298 -8.54 3.08 7.43
CA TYR A 298 -7.44 2.73 6.53
C TYR A 298 -7.72 3.11 5.07
N ILE A 299 -8.96 3.02 4.63
CA ILE A 299 -9.38 3.35 3.27
C ILE A 299 -9.37 4.87 3.05
N ASP A 300 -9.92 5.61 4.00
CA ASP A 300 -10.13 7.05 3.88
C ASP A 300 -8.86 7.85 4.24
N ASP A 301 -8.11 7.39 5.25
CA ASP A 301 -7.05 8.16 5.92
C ASP A 301 -5.64 7.55 5.79
N SER A 302 -5.42 6.50 4.97
CA SER A 302 -4.05 5.99 4.72
C SER A 302 -3.19 6.88 3.82
N GLY A 303 -3.76 7.95 3.26
CA GLY A 303 -3.09 8.93 2.41
C GLY A 303 -3.16 8.61 0.90
N TYR A 304 -3.44 7.38 0.49
CA TYR A 304 -3.40 6.99 -0.92
C TYR A 304 -4.43 7.71 -1.79
N ASN A 305 -5.67 7.92 -1.32
CA ASN A 305 -6.74 8.54 -2.11
C ASN A 305 -6.40 9.98 -2.53
N ALA A 306 -5.71 10.73 -1.67
CA ALA A 306 -5.30 12.10 -1.97
C ALA A 306 -4.35 12.18 -3.16
N TRP A 307 -3.38 11.26 -3.23
CA TRP A 307 -2.45 11.15 -4.34
C TRP A 307 -3.10 10.54 -5.59
N ALA A 308 -3.96 9.56 -5.38
CA ALA A 308 -4.68 8.88 -6.45
C ALA A 308 -5.54 9.84 -7.26
N ASP A 309 -6.25 10.74 -6.58
CA ASP A 309 -7.21 11.68 -7.15
C ASP A 309 -6.62 12.60 -8.23
N THR A 310 -5.36 13.00 -8.10
CA THR A 310 -4.67 13.91 -9.02
C THR A 310 -3.71 13.22 -9.99
N ASN A 311 -3.54 11.89 -9.87
CA ASN A 311 -2.51 11.16 -10.60
C ASN A 311 -3.03 9.95 -11.40
N ARG A 312 -4.34 9.85 -11.60
CA ARG A 312 -4.97 8.76 -12.35
C ARG A 312 -4.56 7.38 -11.84
N ILE A 313 -4.56 7.21 -10.50
CA ILE A 313 -4.26 5.96 -9.84
C ILE A 313 -5.53 5.44 -9.18
N ILE A 314 -6.06 4.33 -9.65
CA ILE A 314 -7.17 3.63 -9.02
C ILE A 314 -6.59 2.91 -7.79
N VAL A 315 -7.20 3.09 -6.61
CA VAL A 315 -6.71 2.42 -5.40
C VAL A 315 -7.68 1.31 -5.00
N LEU A 316 -7.20 0.08 -5.02
CA LEU A 316 -7.94 -1.11 -4.61
C LEU A 316 -7.65 -1.41 -3.14
N TYR A 317 -8.69 -1.55 -2.33
CA TYR A 317 -8.64 -1.88 -0.91
C TYR A 317 -9.38 -3.21 -0.64
N PRO A 318 -8.74 -4.35 -0.89
CA PRO A 318 -9.31 -5.64 -0.50
C PRO A 318 -9.39 -5.72 1.03
N GLN A 319 -10.32 -6.52 1.54
CA GLN A 319 -10.57 -6.64 2.98
C GLN A 319 -10.48 -8.09 3.42
N THR A 320 -9.75 -8.31 4.52
CA THR A 320 -9.85 -9.53 5.30
C THR A 320 -10.94 -9.41 6.36
N VAL A 321 -11.21 -10.46 7.08
CA VAL A 321 -12.19 -10.49 8.17
C VAL A 321 -11.70 -11.38 9.30
N SER A 322 -12.01 -10.98 10.53
CA SER A 322 -11.72 -11.77 11.73
C SER A 322 -12.48 -13.11 11.71
N ARG A 323 -11.76 -14.18 12.08
CA ARG A 323 -12.31 -15.53 12.23
C ARG A 323 -11.95 -16.08 13.62
N PRO A 324 -12.90 -16.59 14.39
CA PRO A 324 -12.64 -17.04 15.76
C PRO A 324 -11.55 -18.12 15.85
N LEU A 325 -10.78 -18.14 16.94
CA LEU A 325 -9.84 -19.22 17.25
C LEU A 325 -10.55 -20.56 17.49
N LEU A 326 -11.76 -20.52 18.07
CA LEU A 326 -12.60 -21.69 18.26
C LEU A 326 -13.68 -21.67 17.20
N GLY A 327 -13.65 -22.62 16.28
CA GLY A 327 -14.62 -22.71 15.18
C GLY A 327 -14.05 -23.43 13.96
N LEU A 328 -14.79 -23.31 12.85
CA LEU A 328 -14.32 -23.87 11.56
C LEU A 328 -13.12 -23.06 11.03
N PRO A 329 -12.10 -23.74 10.47
CA PRO A 329 -10.98 -23.04 9.79
C PRO A 329 -11.49 -22.13 8.66
N PRO A 330 -10.72 -21.09 8.30
CA PRO A 330 -9.42 -20.71 8.85
C PRO A 330 -9.54 -19.96 10.18
N GLN A 331 -8.54 -20.09 11.04
CA GLN A 331 -8.46 -19.40 12.33
C GLN A 331 -7.61 -18.13 12.15
N ASN A 332 -8.26 -16.98 12.20
CA ASN A 332 -7.64 -15.67 12.02
C ASN A 332 -8.34 -14.61 12.87
N PRO A 333 -8.12 -14.58 14.20
CA PRO A 333 -8.88 -13.71 15.09
C PRO A 333 -8.62 -12.22 14.93
N GLN A 334 -7.55 -11.85 14.22
CA GLN A 334 -7.11 -10.47 14.05
C GLN A 334 -7.25 -9.97 12.60
N ALA A 335 -8.04 -10.64 11.76
CA ALA A 335 -8.23 -10.24 10.37
C ALA A 335 -6.91 -9.95 9.63
N CYS A 336 -5.87 -10.76 9.84
CA CYS A 336 -4.60 -10.65 9.14
C CYS A 336 -4.69 -11.24 7.73
N TRP A 337 -3.81 -10.83 6.82
CA TRP A 337 -3.58 -11.52 5.56
C TRP A 337 -2.89 -12.86 5.80
N ASP A 338 -3.02 -13.81 4.84
CA ASP A 338 -2.39 -15.14 4.94
C ASP A 338 -0.89 -15.07 4.61
N TRP A 339 -0.08 -14.76 5.62
CA TRP A 339 1.37 -14.71 5.51
C TRP A 339 2.08 -15.82 6.29
N TRP A 340 1.30 -16.70 6.96
CA TRP A 340 1.83 -17.89 7.66
C TRP A 340 1.06 -19.16 7.32
N SER A 341 0.35 -19.18 6.17
CA SER A 341 -0.37 -20.34 5.65
C SER A 341 -1.49 -20.87 6.56
N TYR A 342 -2.25 -19.97 7.19
CA TYR A 342 -3.37 -20.39 8.03
C TYR A 342 -4.58 -20.92 7.24
N ILE A 343 -4.58 -20.75 5.89
CA ILE A 343 -5.65 -21.22 5.02
C ILE A 343 -5.37 -22.65 4.53
N THR A 344 -4.16 -22.92 4.05
CA THR A 344 -3.83 -24.17 3.34
C THR A 344 -2.82 -25.04 4.08
N HIS A 345 -2.06 -24.48 5.03
CA HIS A 345 -1.02 -25.14 5.82
C HIS A 345 0.13 -25.73 4.98
N ASP A 346 0.38 -25.18 3.81
CA ASP A 346 1.44 -25.57 2.89
C ASP A 346 2.21 -24.34 2.39
N ASP A 347 3.22 -24.54 1.53
CA ASP A 347 4.02 -23.45 0.99
C ASP A 347 3.41 -22.73 -0.22
N ASN A 348 2.18 -23.09 -0.62
CA ASN A 348 1.47 -22.43 -1.71
C ASN A 348 1.03 -21.01 -1.35
N TYR A 349 0.94 -20.67 -0.07
CA TYR A 349 0.49 -19.34 0.39
C TYR A 349 1.32 -18.18 -0.17
N VAL A 350 2.57 -18.43 -0.59
CA VAL A 350 3.45 -17.41 -1.21
C VAL A 350 3.47 -17.48 -2.74
N THR A 351 2.73 -18.39 -3.36
CA THR A 351 2.76 -18.66 -4.81
C THR A 351 1.54 -18.06 -5.52
N LYS A 352 1.54 -18.11 -6.85
CA LYS A 352 0.38 -17.78 -7.68
C LYS A 352 -0.86 -18.62 -7.36
N SER A 353 -0.68 -19.81 -6.79
CA SER A 353 -1.77 -20.69 -6.35
C SER A 353 -2.28 -20.38 -4.94
N GLY A 354 -1.60 -19.54 -4.18
CA GLY A 354 -2.07 -19.07 -2.86
C GLY A 354 -3.48 -18.49 -2.96
N ARG A 355 -4.39 -18.96 -2.10
CA ARG A 355 -5.83 -18.69 -2.29
C ARG A 355 -6.17 -17.19 -2.20
N GLN A 356 -5.59 -16.45 -1.23
CA GLN A 356 -5.76 -15.00 -1.18
C GLN A 356 -5.02 -14.30 -2.33
N ILE A 357 -3.82 -14.75 -2.71
CA ILE A 357 -3.07 -14.21 -3.86
C ILE A 357 -3.87 -14.35 -5.15
N LYS A 358 -4.54 -15.49 -5.38
CA LYS A 358 -5.46 -15.67 -6.51
C LYS A 358 -6.62 -14.68 -6.50
N ALA A 359 -7.24 -14.48 -5.34
CA ALA A 359 -8.35 -13.54 -5.20
C ALA A 359 -7.90 -12.09 -5.49
N LEU A 360 -6.76 -11.68 -4.94
CA LEU A 360 -6.16 -10.36 -5.20
C LEU A 360 -5.83 -10.18 -6.68
N LYS A 361 -5.26 -11.23 -7.32
CA LYS A 361 -4.97 -11.19 -8.76
C LYS A 361 -6.24 -11.06 -9.61
N ALA A 362 -7.30 -11.79 -9.28
CA ALA A 362 -8.57 -11.72 -9.99
C ALA A 362 -9.23 -10.33 -9.87
N MET A 363 -9.11 -9.67 -8.71
CA MET A 363 -9.56 -8.29 -8.53
C MET A 363 -8.75 -7.32 -9.39
N LEU A 364 -7.42 -7.48 -9.42
CA LEU A 364 -6.53 -6.67 -10.26
C LEU A 364 -6.85 -6.86 -11.74
N ASP A 365 -7.05 -8.11 -12.18
CA ASP A 365 -7.42 -8.44 -13.57
C ASP A 365 -8.74 -7.77 -13.97
N ALA A 366 -9.73 -7.77 -13.09
CA ALA A 366 -11.02 -7.14 -13.37
C ALA A 366 -10.87 -5.62 -13.62
N LEU A 367 -10.04 -4.94 -12.83
CA LEU A 367 -9.78 -3.51 -13.00
C LEU A 367 -8.97 -3.20 -14.27
N THR A 368 -8.10 -4.10 -14.71
CA THR A 368 -7.19 -3.90 -15.84
C THR A 368 -7.68 -4.53 -17.15
N ALA A 369 -8.81 -5.22 -17.15
CA ALA A 369 -9.34 -5.94 -18.32
C ALA A 369 -9.63 -5.07 -19.56
N GLY A 370 -9.80 -3.76 -19.40
CA GLY A 370 -10.00 -2.80 -20.49
C GLY A 370 -8.72 -2.07 -20.92
N GLY A 371 -7.60 -2.31 -20.23
CA GLY A 371 -6.37 -1.57 -20.45
C GLY A 371 -5.67 -1.99 -21.74
N LYS A 372 -5.31 -1.03 -22.56
CA LYS A 372 -4.29 -1.23 -23.60
C LYS A 372 -2.94 -1.19 -22.90
N GLU A 373 -2.02 -2.11 -23.23
CA GLU A 373 -0.62 -1.96 -22.83
C GLU A 373 -0.16 -0.57 -23.29
N GLY A 374 -0.04 0.35 -22.34
CA GLY A 374 0.38 1.70 -22.64
C GLY A 374 1.80 1.64 -23.18
N SER A 375 1.99 2.05 -24.43
CA SER A 375 3.29 2.52 -24.84
C SER A 375 3.72 3.54 -23.78
N GLN A 376 4.81 3.25 -23.06
CA GLN A 376 5.44 4.23 -22.19
C GLN A 376 5.55 5.52 -22.98
N SER A 377 4.79 6.55 -22.58
CA SER A 377 5.04 7.88 -23.11
C SER A 377 6.49 8.20 -22.74
N ALA A 378 7.32 8.40 -23.75
CA ALA A 378 8.74 8.70 -23.62
C ALA A 378 9.01 10.10 -23.02
N ASP A 379 8.02 10.74 -22.49
CA ASP A 379 8.11 11.93 -21.66
C ASP A 379 8.31 11.52 -20.18
N ALA A 380 9.43 10.83 -19.91
CA ALA A 380 9.99 10.81 -18.57
C ALA A 380 10.28 12.27 -18.20
N ALA A 381 9.50 12.79 -17.25
CA ALA A 381 9.68 14.15 -16.78
C ALA A 381 11.16 14.37 -16.41
N VAL A 382 11.79 15.37 -17.01
CA VAL A 382 13.16 15.83 -16.70
C VAL A 382 13.21 16.45 -15.28
N THR A 383 12.13 16.37 -14.55
CA THR A 383 11.91 16.98 -13.23
C THR A 383 11.94 15.87 -12.17
N PRO A 384 12.79 15.97 -11.12
CA PRO A 384 12.72 15.08 -9.98
C PRO A 384 11.32 15.14 -9.36
N GLY A 385 10.87 14.04 -8.77
CA GLY A 385 9.66 14.05 -7.94
C GLY A 385 9.80 15.03 -6.76
N ARG A 386 9.05 14.80 -5.69
CA ARG A 386 9.18 15.62 -4.48
C ARG A 386 10.54 15.33 -3.82
N VAL A 387 11.24 16.39 -3.37
CA VAL A 387 12.24 16.22 -2.33
C VAL A 387 11.54 15.94 -1.00
N ILE A 388 12.05 15.01 -0.22
CA ILE A 388 11.53 14.64 1.10
C ILE A 388 12.58 14.89 2.17
N VAL A 389 12.15 15.29 3.35
CA VAL A 389 13.01 15.36 4.54
C VAL A 389 12.93 14.01 5.24
N ILE A 390 14.06 13.28 5.25
CA ILE A 390 14.16 11.93 5.83
C ILE A 390 14.38 12.02 7.33
N ASP A 391 15.23 12.96 7.74
CA ASP A 391 15.53 13.26 9.13
C ASP A 391 15.76 14.76 9.31
N ILE A 392 15.45 15.30 10.50
CA ILE A 392 15.65 16.70 10.82
C ILE A 392 16.05 16.88 12.29
N SER A 393 17.18 17.54 12.49
CA SER A 393 17.65 18.00 13.80
C SER A 393 17.48 19.50 13.93
N ASP A 394 17.90 20.06 15.06
CA ASP A 394 17.90 21.52 15.29
C ASP A 394 18.87 22.28 14.38
N MET A 395 19.84 21.60 13.75
CA MET A 395 20.89 22.22 12.93
C MET A 395 21.11 21.53 11.57
N ALA A 396 20.41 20.43 11.26
CA ALA A 396 20.61 19.69 10.01
C ALA A 396 19.31 19.04 9.52
N ALA A 397 19.23 18.76 8.21
CA ALA A 397 18.15 17.99 7.59
C ALA A 397 18.75 17.03 6.54
N ASP A 398 18.36 15.78 6.58
CA ASP A 398 18.67 14.82 5.55
C ASP A 398 17.54 14.79 4.52
N LEU A 399 17.90 14.97 3.26
CA LEU A 399 16.99 15.07 2.14
C LEU A 399 17.15 13.87 1.22
N ALA A 400 16.05 13.40 0.62
CA ALA A 400 16.11 12.44 -0.48
C ALA A 400 15.09 12.80 -1.57
N TRP A 401 15.31 12.26 -2.77
CA TRP A 401 14.43 12.43 -3.93
C TRP A 401 14.50 11.23 -4.86
N THR A 402 13.54 11.16 -5.80
CA THR A 402 13.51 10.08 -6.79
C THR A 402 14.45 10.38 -7.96
N SER A 403 15.01 9.31 -8.54
CA SER A 403 15.88 9.42 -9.72
C SER A 403 15.11 9.93 -10.94
N VAL A 404 15.78 10.76 -11.74
CA VAL A 404 15.37 11.12 -13.10
C VAL A 404 16.19 10.30 -14.09
N ALA A 405 15.51 9.72 -15.08
CA ALA A 405 16.19 8.94 -16.11
C ALA A 405 17.26 9.77 -16.83
N ARG A 406 18.47 9.24 -16.95
CA ARG A 406 19.66 9.89 -17.54
C ARG A 406 20.13 11.16 -16.82
N ALA A 407 19.72 11.39 -15.57
CA ALA A 407 20.25 12.52 -14.82
C ALA A 407 21.74 12.36 -14.57
N GLU A 408 22.51 13.36 -14.92
CA GLU A 408 23.95 13.44 -14.69
C GLU A 408 24.24 13.90 -13.24
N ASN A 409 23.42 14.81 -12.75
CA ASN A 409 23.51 15.35 -11.39
C ASN A 409 22.20 16.04 -10.98
N TYR A 410 22.14 16.42 -9.71
CA TYR A 410 21.02 17.10 -9.09
C TYR A 410 21.52 18.35 -8.37
N SER A 411 20.84 19.48 -8.60
CA SER A 411 21.07 20.76 -7.89
C SER A 411 20.04 20.88 -6.77
N VAL A 412 20.51 20.96 -5.52
CA VAL A 412 19.68 21.14 -4.33
C VAL A 412 19.65 22.61 -3.95
N SER A 413 18.45 23.14 -3.69
CA SER A 413 18.27 24.53 -3.25
C SER A 413 17.42 24.57 -1.98
N ARG A 414 17.73 25.52 -1.10
CA ARG A 414 17.03 25.77 0.18
C ARG A 414 16.52 27.20 0.23
N ALA A 415 15.38 27.38 0.90
CA ALA A 415 14.84 28.69 1.31
C ALA A 415 14.37 28.64 2.78
N GLU A 416 14.58 29.72 3.55
CA GLU A 416 13.83 29.95 4.79
C GLU A 416 12.37 30.29 4.44
N ALA A 417 11.44 30.14 5.38
CA ALA A 417 10.03 30.42 5.14
C ALA A 417 9.83 31.86 4.60
N GLY A 418 9.20 31.97 3.43
CA GLY A 418 8.96 33.24 2.76
C GLY A 418 10.15 33.85 2.01
N GLY A 419 11.34 33.23 2.04
CA GLY A 419 12.52 33.66 1.30
C GLY A 419 12.68 33.02 -0.06
N ASP A 420 13.68 33.49 -0.83
CA ASP A 420 14.05 32.93 -2.13
C ASP A 420 14.93 31.71 -1.99
N PHE A 421 14.85 30.79 -2.97
CA PHE A 421 15.69 29.60 -3.03
C PHE A 421 17.14 29.93 -3.40
N THR A 422 18.07 29.45 -2.56
CA THR A 422 19.51 29.54 -2.82
C THR A 422 20.06 28.12 -3.03
N PRO A 423 20.91 27.88 -4.05
CA PRO A 423 21.60 26.61 -4.22
C PRO A 423 22.48 26.28 -3.02
N ILE A 424 22.38 25.03 -2.53
CA ILE A 424 23.16 24.55 -1.38
C ILE A 424 24.04 23.35 -1.71
N GLY A 425 23.84 22.71 -2.87
CA GLY A 425 24.65 21.59 -3.30
C GLY A 425 24.34 21.11 -4.71
N LYS A 426 25.31 20.41 -5.32
CA LYS A 426 25.17 19.71 -6.59
C LYS A 426 25.87 18.35 -6.49
N LEU A 427 25.18 17.25 -6.83
CA LEU A 427 25.67 15.90 -6.66
C LEU A 427 24.98 14.92 -7.63
N SER A 428 25.57 13.74 -7.82
CA SER A 428 24.97 12.66 -8.63
C SER A 428 24.10 11.70 -7.83
N GLY A 429 24.15 11.75 -6.47
CA GLY A 429 23.36 10.91 -5.59
C GLY A 429 21.91 11.35 -5.48
N LEU A 430 21.10 10.59 -4.77
CA LEU A 430 19.67 10.82 -4.54
C LEU A 430 19.36 11.29 -3.11
N SER A 431 20.37 11.64 -2.34
CA SER A 431 20.23 12.17 -0.98
C SER A 431 21.27 13.28 -0.73
N PHE A 432 20.95 14.19 0.20
CA PHE A 432 21.81 15.31 0.55
C PHE A 432 21.61 15.67 2.03
N ALA A 433 22.71 15.80 2.77
CA ALA A 433 22.71 16.29 4.15
C ALA A 433 22.87 17.83 4.15
N ASP A 434 21.82 18.52 4.51
CA ASP A 434 21.82 19.99 4.65
C ASP A 434 22.15 20.37 6.10
N ASN A 435 23.32 20.91 6.31
CA ASN A 435 23.86 21.28 7.61
C ASN A 435 23.84 22.81 7.83
N GLY A 436 23.95 23.23 9.08
CA GLY A 436 24.00 24.66 9.44
C GLY A 436 22.63 25.33 9.43
N LEU A 437 21.58 24.58 9.68
CA LEU A 437 20.23 25.11 9.89
C LEU A 437 20.13 25.84 11.23
N LYS A 438 19.17 26.76 11.34
CA LYS A 438 18.86 27.46 12.58
C LYS A 438 17.76 26.71 13.32
N PRO A 439 17.85 26.53 14.65
CA PRO A 439 16.77 25.95 15.46
C PRO A 439 15.44 26.71 15.31
N SER A 440 14.33 26.03 15.49
CA SER A 440 12.97 26.58 15.46
C SER A 440 12.61 27.36 14.17
N THR A 441 13.31 27.07 13.06
CA THR A 441 13.19 27.77 11.79
C THR A 441 12.53 26.87 10.74
N SER A 442 11.59 27.41 9.98
CA SER A 442 10.95 26.67 8.86
C SER A 442 11.77 26.85 7.59
N TYR A 443 12.02 25.75 6.92
CA TYR A 443 12.76 25.69 5.66
C TYR A 443 11.93 25.03 4.58
N ARG A 444 12.28 25.35 3.32
CA ARG A 444 11.79 24.70 2.11
C ARG A 444 12.97 24.26 1.28
N TRP A 445 12.88 23.08 0.67
CA TRP A 445 13.89 22.53 -0.24
C TRP A 445 13.26 22.13 -1.55
N ARG A 446 14.03 22.27 -2.63
CA ARG A 446 13.71 21.75 -3.96
C ARG A 446 14.96 21.22 -4.63
N VAL A 447 14.76 20.32 -5.61
CA VAL A 447 15.85 19.69 -6.37
C VAL A 447 15.53 19.80 -7.86
N MET A 448 16.55 20.07 -8.67
CA MET A 448 16.50 20.05 -10.13
C MET A 448 17.47 19.00 -10.66
N ALA A 449 17.09 18.24 -11.69
CA ALA A 449 17.97 17.30 -12.37
C ALA A 449 18.61 17.93 -13.59
N THR A 450 19.87 17.60 -13.87
CA THR A 450 20.54 17.94 -15.13
C THR A 450 20.54 16.72 -16.03
N VAL A 451 19.99 16.86 -17.24
CA VAL A 451 19.96 15.80 -18.27
C VAL A 451 20.45 16.40 -19.58
N GLY A 452 21.48 15.76 -20.21
CA GLY A 452 22.07 16.26 -21.45
C GLY A 452 22.66 17.66 -21.30
N GLY A 453 23.20 17.99 -20.12
CA GLY A 453 23.79 19.29 -19.82
C GLY A 453 22.78 20.41 -19.53
N SER A 454 21.48 20.15 -19.60
CA SER A 454 20.41 21.13 -19.30
C SER A 454 19.72 20.83 -17.98
N GLU A 455 19.51 21.85 -17.14
CA GLU A 455 18.68 21.70 -15.93
C GLU A 455 17.20 21.61 -16.31
N GLY A 456 16.52 20.62 -15.73
CA GLY A 456 15.08 20.44 -15.86
C GLY A 456 14.26 21.31 -14.91
N GLY A 457 12.97 21.01 -14.80
CA GLY A 457 12.09 21.67 -13.85
C GLY A 457 12.47 21.36 -12.39
N ALA A 458 12.08 22.23 -11.47
CA ALA A 458 12.25 22.00 -10.03
C ALA A 458 11.27 20.94 -9.52
N SER A 459 11.72 20.07 -8.59
CA SER A 459 10.87 19.15 -7.86
C SER A 459 9.76 19.86 -7.11
N LEU A 460 8.76 19.10 -6.65
CA LEU A 460 7.87 19.56 -5.59
C LEU A 460 8.70 19.84 -4.32
N GLU A 461 8.32 20.90 -3.60
CA GLU A 461 9.04 21.35 -2.41
C GLU A 461 8.80 20.40 -1.22
N ALA A 462 9.85 20.16 -0.43
CA ALA A 462 9.69 19.71 0.94
C ALA A 462 9.68 20.93 1.87
N THR A 463 8.88 20.85 2.92
CA THR A 463 8.84 21.87 3.97
C THR A 463 8.95 21.20 5.33
N ALA A 464 9.87 21.66 6.18
CA ALA A 464 9.95 21.23 7.56
C ALA A 464 10.44 22.35 8.46
N LYS A 465 10.16 22.22 9.76
CA LYS A 465 10.62 23.14 10.80
C LYS A 465 11.62 22.41 11.69
N THR A 466 12.82 22.98 11.84
CA THR A 466 13.82 22.46 12.78
C THR A 466 13.28 22.52 14.21
N PRO A 467 13.58 21.51 15.05
CA PRO A 467 13.26 21.52 16.47
C PRO A 467 13.87 22.71 17.20
N VAL A 468 13.40 22.95 18.44
CA VAL A 468 14.05 23.90 19.35
C VAL A 468 15.45 23.39 19.69
N LYS A 469 16.39 24.29 19.89
CA LYS A 469 17.76 23.94 20.28
C LYS A 469 17.76 23.08 21.54
N HIS A 470 18.27 21.85 21.44
CA HIS A 470 18.45 21.00 22.60
C HIS A 470 19.42 21.67 23.61
N LYS A 471 18.99 21.87 24.86
CA LYS A 471 19.92 22.14 25.93
C LYS A 471 20.79 20.92 26.15
N PRO A 472 22.13 21.04 26.26
CA PRO A 472 22.95 19.92 26.68
C PRO A 472 22.40 19.36 28.01
N CYS A 473 22.31 18.04 28.12
CA CYS A 473 21.89 17.41 29.36
C CYS A 473 22.88 17.72 30.47
N GLU A 474 22.40 18.34 31.53
CA GLU A 474 23.22 18.68 32.71
C GLU A 474 23.57 17.42 33.57
N ASN A 475 22.93 16.26 33.30
CA ASN A 475 23.19 15.00 34.01
C ASN A 475 23.24 13.80 33.04
N PRO A 476 24.30 12.95 33.09
CA PRO A 476 24.48 11.81 32.19
C PRO A 476 23.41 10.70 32.28
N GLY A 477 22.53 10.75 33.27
CA GLY A 477 21.49 9.73 33.49
C GLY A 477 20.08 10.10 33.01
N SER A 478 19.89 11.32 32.48
CA SER A 478 18.57 11.85 32.06
C SER A 478 18.44 12.10 30.56
N CYS A 479 19.44 11.75 29.77
CA CYS A 479 19.40 11.88 28.31
C CYS A 479 18.80 10.64 27.65
N PRO A 480 17.96 10.82 26.61
CA PRO A 480 17.71 9.74 25.66
C PRO A 480 19.05 9.28 25.08
N LEU A 481 19.27 7.96 25.00
CA LEU A 481 20.49 7.36 24.51
C LEU A 481 20.88 7.99 23.15
N ALA A 482 22.06 8.61 23.11
CA ALA A 482 22.66 9.07 21.87
C ALA A 482 22.83 7.87 20.91
N ARG A 483 22.54 8.05 19.63
CA ARG A 483 22.88 7.09 18.58
C ARG A 483 24.35 6.69 18.72
N PRO A 484 24.70 5.40 18.56
CA PRO A 484 26.08 5.06 18.23
C PRO A 484 26.35 5.58 16.81
N ASP A 485 27.39 6.41 16.72
CA ASP A 485 27.99 6.81 15.45
C ASP A 485 28.45 5.55 14.71
N ASN A 486 27.81 5.30 13.53
CA ASN A 486 28.42 4.56 12.41
C ASN A 486 27.69 4.87 11.12
#